data_971865c89ef028d1702dd5c1948d7ecc
#
_entry.id   971865c89ef028d1702dd5c1948d7ecc
#
_cell.length_a   1.000
_cell.length_b   1.000
_cell.length_c   1.000
_cell.angle_alpha   90.00
_cell.angle_beta   90.00
_cell.angle_gamma   90.00
#
_symmetry.space_group_name_H-M   'P 1'
#
loop_
_entity.id
_entity.type
_entity.pdbx_description
1 polymer ?
#
loop_
_entity_poly.entity_id
_entity_poly.type
_entity_poly.pdbx_seq_one_letter_code
_entity_poly.pdbx_strand_id
1 'polypeptide(L)'
;MTRTKPAEQRRADLLAAGRALFLAKGIAATSLDDITQRAGVSKGLFYLYFASKEDLVLALQDQFSREVATRMSTAAAALAESGQADWAAKLDACVTAGFECYRELHDLHEVLFHHTRTARPGPEPAPAILVIASLLAAGTAAGALDVSDPESTAVLCYASMHAFDHDFRGRPGPDDTRLVRAAQQLFRRAAGLP
;
A
#
# COMPACT_ATOMS: atom_id res chain seq x y z
N MET A 1 -34.31 7.61 -19.82
CA MET A 1 -33.01 8.18 -20.26
C MET A 1 -31.94 7.76 -19.25
N THR A 2 -31.10 6.81 -19.60
CA THR A 2 -30.03 6.29 -18.72
C THR A 2 -28.92 7.34 -18.66
N ARG A 3 -28.80 8.02 -17.52
CA ARG A 3 -27.77 9.06 -17.31
C ARG A 3 -26.40 8.42 -17.45
N THR A 4 -25.62 8.85 -18.43
CA THR A 4 -24.27 8.37 -18.70
C THR A 4 -23.42 8.59 -17.44
N LYS A 5 -22.85 7.51 -16.84
CA LYS A 5 -21.97 7.62 -15.67
C LYS A 5 -20.75 8.48 -16.00
N PRO A 6 -20.23 9.31 -15.07
CA PRO A 6 -18.98 10.05 -15.23
C PRO A 6 -17.80 9.13 -15.57
N ALA A 7 -16.79 9.66 -16.26
CA ALA A 7 -15.60 8.91 -16.67
C ALA A 7 -14.88 8.26 -15.48
N GLU A 8 -14.71 8.99 -14.38
CA GLU A 8 -14.08 8.50 -13.15
C GLU A 8 -14.85 7.31 -12.54
N GLN A 9 -16.20 7.39 -12.54
CA GLN A 9 -17.01 6.29 -12.04
C GLN A 9 -16.85 5.02 -12.88
N ARG A 10 -16.70 5.15 -14.19
CA ARG A 10 -16.49 4.00 -15.08
C ARG A 10 -15.12 3.36 -14.90
N ARG A 11 -14.07 4.19 -14.69
CA ARG A 11 -12.75 3.70 -14.34
C ARG A 11 -12.76 2.96 -13.00
N ALA A 12 -13.46 3.49 -12.00
CA ALA A 12 -13.64 2.85 -10.69
C ALA A 12 -14.42 1.53 -10.80
N ASP A 13 -15.48 1.48 -11.60
CA ASP A 13 -16.26 0.25 -11.83
C ASP A 13 -15.38 -0.86 -12.47
N LEU A 14 -14.50 -0.52 -13.42
CA LEU A 14 -13.56 -1.46 -14.03
C LEU A 14 -12.52 -1.97 -13.02
N LEU A 15 -11.95 -1.09 -12.21
CA LEU A 15 -11.02 -1.47 -11.13
C LEU A 15 -11.69 -2.39 -10.11
N ALA A 16 -12.90 -2.07 -9.67
CA ALA A 16 -13.68 -2.89 -8.75
C ALA A 16 -14.02 -4.27 -9.34
N ALA A 17 -14.40 -4.32 -10.61
CA ALA A 17 -14.67 -5.58 -11.32
C ALA A 17 -13.42 -6.44 -11.43
N GLY A 18 -12.28 -5.86 -11.84
CA GLY A 18 -10.98 -6.55 -11.91
C GLY A 18 -10.55 -7.09 -10.56
N ARG A 19 -10.55 -6.26 -9.52
CA ARG A 19 -10.22 -6.66 -8.16
C ARG A 19 -11.03 -7.86 -7.69
N ALA A 20 -12.35 -7.81 -7.86
CA ALA A 20 -13.23 -8.88 -7.41
C ALA A 20 -13.00 -10.20 -8.17
N LEU A 21 -12.74 -10.14 -9.47
CA LEU A 21 -12.45 -11.31 -10.30
C LEU A 21 -11.07 -11.89 -10.01
N PHE A 22 -10.07 -11.05 -9.80
CA PHE A 22 -8.71 -11.48 -9.47
C PHE A 22 -8.66 -12.19 -8.11
N LEU A 23 -9.38 -11.67 -7.12
CA LEU A 23 -9.54 -12.35 -5.82
C LEU A 23 -10.28 -13.69 -5.95
N ALA A 24 -11.29 -13.77 -6.81
CA ALA A 24 -12.14 -14.96 -6.93
C ALA A 24 -11.47 -16.12 -7.70
N LYS A 25 -10.69 -15.83 -8.74
CA LYS A 25 -10.16 -16.86 -9.64
C LYS A 25 -8.73 -16.62 -10.15
N GLY A 26 -8.07 -15.58 -9.63
CA GLY A 26 -6.72 -15.20 -10.03
C GLY A 26 -6.66 -14.41 -11.34
N ILE A 27 -5.52 -13.72 -11.55
CA ILE A 27 -5.31 -12.87 -12.73
C ILE A 27 -5.23 -13.69 -14.02
N ALA A 28 -4.55 -14.85 -13.99
CA ALA A 28 -4.37 -15.69 -15.17
C ALA A 28 -5.70 -16.23 -15.73
N ALA A 29 -6.61 -16.65 -14.84
CA ALA A 29 -7.91 -17.22 -15.21
C ALA A 29 -8.97 -16.15 -15.53
N THR A 30 -8.66 -14.87 -15.36
CA THR A 30 -9.59 -13.76 -15.62
C THR A 30 -9.37 -13.21 -17.03
N SER A 31 -10.41 -13.28 -17.87
CA SER A 31 -10.40 -12.70 -19.20
C SER A 31 -10.85 -11.23 -19.19
N LEU A 32 -10.55 -10.52 -20.27
CA LEU A 32 -11.06 -9.17 -20.48
C LEU A 32 -12.60 -9.15 -20.57
N ASP A 33 -13.18 -10.22 -21.15
CA ASP A 33 -14.64 -10.35 -21.24
C ASP A 33 -15.31 -10.46 -19.88
N ASP A 34 -14.71 -11.21 -18.96
CA ASP A 34 -15.21 -11.30 -17.59
C ASP A 34 -15.24 -9.92 -16.93
N ILE A 35 -14.15 -9.13 -17.09
CA ILE A 35 -14.04 -7.82 -16.47
C ILE A 35 -15.08 -6.86 -17.04
N THR A 36 -15.21 -6.78 -18.37
CA THR A 36 -16.15 -5.87 -19.02
C THR A 36 -17.60 -6.25 -18.76
N GLN A 37 -17.91 -7.53 -18.74
CA GLN A 37 -19.22 -8.04 -18.39
C GLN A 37 -19.60 -7.69 -16.94
N ARG A 38 -18.67 -7.94 -16.00
CA ARG A 38 -18.91 -7.62 -14.59
C ARG A 38 -19.05 -6.12 -14.33
N ALA A 39 -18.29 -5.28 -15.03
CA ALA A 39 -18.36 -3.83 -14.95
C ALA A 39 -19.57 -3.23 -15.69
N GLY A 40 -20.26 -4.04 -16.52
CA GLY A 40 -21.38 -3.57 -17.34
C GLY A 40 -20.98 -2.60 -18.43
N VAL A 41 -19.80 -2.80 -19.05
CA VAL A 41 -19.25 -1.94 -20.09
C VAL A 41 -18.83 -2.74 -21.34
N SER A 42 -18.69 -2.06 -22.47
CA SER A 42 -18.16 -2.67 -23.68
C SER A 42 -16.64 -2.78 -23.65
N LYS A 43 -16.06 -3.71 -24.46
CA LYS A 43 -14.60 -3.78 -24.66
C LYS A 43 -14.00 -2.47 -25.16
N GLY A 44 -14.68 -1.77 -26.06
CA GLY A 44 -14.22 -0.46 -26.53
C GLY A 44 -14.12 0.56 -25.40
N LEU A 45 -15.04 0.52 -24.44
CA LEU A 45 -14.97 1.38 -23.26
C LEU A 45 -13.80 1.01 -22.33
N PHE A 46 -13.52 -0.28 -22.15
CA PHE A 46 -12.33 -0.71 -21.40
C PHE A 46 -11.06 -0.10 -21.96
N TYR A 47 -10.85 -0.19 -23.27
CA TYR A 47 -9.65 0.33 -23.92
C TYR A 47 -9.49 1.85 -23.91
N LEU A 48 -10.54 2.61 -23.54
CA LEU A 48 -10.42 4.04 -23.27
C LEU A 48 -9.72 4.33 -21.92
N TYR A 49 -9.69 3.36 -21.00
CA TYR A 49 -9.14 3.55 -19.64
C TYR A 49 -7.88 2.74 -19.39
N PHE A 50 -7.75 1.58 -20.01
CA PHE A 50 -6.64 0.63 -19.79
C PHE A 50 -6.22 0.03 -21.14
N ALA A 51 -4.93 0.10 -21.45
CA ALA A 51 -4.39 -0.46 -22.70
C ALA A 51 -4.46 -1.99 -22.71
N SER A 52 -4.42 -2.63 -21.55
CA SER A 52 -4.43 -4.09 -21.39
C SER A 52 -4.95 -4.51 -20.02
N LYS A 53 -5.13 -5.81 -19.80
CA LYS A 53 -5.40 -6.37 -18.48
C LYS A 53 -4.24 -6.10 -17.51
N GLU A 54 -3.03 -6.17 -18.00
CA GLU A 54 -1.80 -5.87 -17.25
C GLU A 54 -1.78 -4.41 -16.78
N ASP A 55 -2.26 -3.47 -17.59
CA ASP A 55 -2.37 -2.05 -17.22
C ASP A 55 -3.40 -1.86 -16.09
N LEU A 56 -4.51 -2.59 -16.13
CA LEU A 56 -5.47 -2.62 -15.03
C LEU A 56 -4.87 -3.23 -13.75
N VAL A 57 -4.03 -4.27 -13.85
CA VAL A 57 -3.29 -4.83 -12.70
C VAL A 57 -2.36 -3.79 -12.10
N LEU A 58 -1.57 -3.08 -12.93
CA LEU A 58 -0.67 -2.02 -12.48
C LEU A 58 -1.43 -0.90 -11.77
N ALA A 59 -2.61 -0.52 -12.28
CA ALA A 59 -3.46 0.48 -11.63
C ALA A 59 -4.02 0.01 -10.27
N LEU A 60 -4.29 -1.29 -10.11
CA LEU A 60 -4.69 -1.87 -8.82
C LEU A 60 -3.50 -1.94 -7.84
N GLN A 61 -2.30 -2.23 -8.31
CA GLN A 61 -1.07 -2.19 -7.51
C GLN A 61 -0.79 -0.78 -7.00
N ASP A 62 -0.94 0.24 -7.86
CA ASP A 62 -0.81 1.65 -7.50
C ASP A 62 -1.87 2.06 -6.46
N GLN A 63 -3.13 1.65 -6.65
CA GLN A 63 -4.20 1.92 -5.69
C GLN A 63 -3.91 1.28 -4.33
N PHE A 64 -3.43 0.03 -4.29
CA PHE A 64 -3.02 -0.64 -3.06
C PHE A 64 -1.90 0.15 -2.36
N SER A 65 -0.85 0.52 -3.08
CA SER A 65 0.30 1.24 -2.52
C SER A 65 -0.09 2.60 -1.95
N ARG A 66 -1.00 3.31 -2.61
CA ARG A 66 -1.55 4.58 -2.11
C ARG A 66 -2.42 4.39 -0.87
N GLU A 67 -3.20 3.32 -0.80
CA GLU A 67 -4.02 3.01 0.38
C GLU A 67 -3.13 2.79 1.60
N VAL A 68 -2.06 2.00 1.47
CA VAL A 68 -1.08 1.80 2.55
C VAL A 68 -0.50 3.14 3.00
N ALA A 69 0.01 3.95 2.05
CA ALA A 69 0.60 5.24 2.36
C ALA A 69 -0.39 6.20 3.05
N THR A 70 -1.65 6.22 2.59
CA THR A 70 -2.69 7.06 3.17
C THR A 70 -2.98 6.67 4.62
N ARG A 71 -3.11 5.38 4.91
CA ARG A 71 -3.33 4.91 6.29
C ARG A 71 -2.15 5.24 7.19
N MET A 72 -0.92 5.02 6.72
CA MET A 72 0.31 5.34 7.46
C MET A 72 0.39 6.84 7.79
N SER A 73 0.16 7.71 6.80
CA SER A 73 0.22 9.16 7.00
C SER A 73 -0.89 9.67 7.91
N THR A 74 -2.12 9.15 7.76
CA THR A 74 -3.26 9.52 8.61
C THR A 74 -3.02 9.14 10.06
N ALA A 75 -2.51 7.93 10.31
CA ALA A 75 -2.21 7.46 11.67
C ALA A 75 -1.14 8.33 12.35
N ALA A 76 -0.07 8.68 11.63
CA ALA A 76 0.97 9.57 12.15
C ALA A 76 0.45 11.00 12.40
N ALA A 77 -0.41 11.52 11.51
CA ALA A 77 -0.98 12.86 11.61
C ALA A 77 -1.96 13.00 12.79
N ALA A 78 -2.75 11.98 13.08
CA ALA A 78 -3.70 11.99 14.20
C ALA A 78 -3.03 12.27 15.56
N LEU A 79 -1.76 11.92 15.71
CA LEU A 79 -0.97 12.18 16.92
C LEU A 79 -0.35 13.59 16.95
N ALA A 80 -0.40 14.34 15.83
CA ALA A 80 0.07 15.72 15.83
C ALA A 80 -0.89 16.69 16.53
N GLU A 81 -2.17 16.34 16.59
CA GLU A 81 -3.21 17.17 17.17
C GLU A 81 -3.23 17.14 18.72
N SER A 82 -2.54 16.17 19.35
CA SER A 82 -2.50 16.00 20.80
C SER A 82 -1.58 16.95 21.57
N GLY A 83 -0.96 17.92 20.89
CA GLY A 83 -0.19 19.02 21.50
C GLY A 83 1.22 18.67 21.97
N GLN A 84 1.61 17.42 22.00
CA GLN A 84 2.96 16.98 22.30
C GLN A 84 3.51 16.16 21.12
N ALA A 85 4.61 16.65 20.51
CA ALA A 85 5.21 15.98 19.38
C ALA A 85 5.96 14.71 19.83
N ASP A 86 5.23 13.67 20.21
CA ASP A 86 5.81 12.34 20.48
C ASP A 86 6.14 11.64 19.15
N TRP A 87 7.39 11.82 18.74
CA TRP A 87 7.88 11.25 17.49
C TRP A 87 7.99 9.72 17.52
N ALA A 88 8.21 9.13 18.70
CA ALA A 88 8.17 7.69 18.87
C ALA A 88 6.77 7.15 18.62
N ALA A 89 5.75 7.78 19.21
CA ALA A 89 4.36 7.40 19.00
C ALA A 89 3.93 7.59 17.52
N LYS A 90 4.37 8.65 16.85
CA LYS A 90 4.08 8.87 15.43
C LYS A 90 4.69 7.77 14.54
N LEU A 91 5.94 7.39 14.80
CA LEU A 91 6.60 6.30 14.08
C LEU A 91 5.87 4.97 14.34
N ASP A 92 5.53 4.68 15.58
CA ASP A 92 4.80 3.47 15.95
C ASP A 92 3.42 3.39 15.28
N ALA A 93 2.67 4.48 15.26
CA ALA A 93 1.37 4.55 14.62
C ALA A 93 1.49 4.34 13.09
N CYS A 94 2.49 4.97 12.48
CA CYS A 94 2.80 4.80 11.06
C CYS A 94 3.09 3.33 10.72
N VAL A 95 3.97 2.67 11.48
CA VAL A 95 4.31 1.25 11.32
C VAL A 95 3.08 0.37 11.51
N THR A 96 2.35 0.57 12.61
CA THR A 96 1.15 -0.23 12.92
C THR A 96 0.11 -0.14 11.80
N ALA A 97 -0.21 1.07 11.34
CA ALA A 97 -1.18 1.27 10.27
C ALA A 97 -0.76 0.60 8.95
N GLY A 98 0.54 0.60 8.63
CA GLY A 98 1.07 -0.12 7.48
C GLY A 98 0.85 -1.62 7.59
N PHE A 99 1.21 -2.23 8.71
CA PHE A 99 1.01 -3.66 8.94
C PHE A 99 -0.47 -4.07 8.99
N GLU A 100 -1.33 -3.28 9.62
CA GLU A 100 -2.78 -3.53 9.64
C GLU A 100 -3.36 -3.50 8.24
N CYS A 101 -2.94 -2.54 7.41
CA CYS A 101 -3.37 -2.45 6.02
C CYS A 101 -2.93 -3.67 5.20
N TYR A 102 -1.67 -4.10 5.32
CA TYR A 102 -1.18 -5.32 4.66
C TYR A 102 -1.95 -6.55 5.12
N ARG A 103 -2.23 -6.70 6.41
CA ARG A 103 -2.99 -7.82 6.95
C ARG A 103 -4.43 -7.86 6.43
N GLU A 104 -5.12 -6.71 6.42
CA GLU A 104 -6.49 -6.60 5.94
C GLU A 104 -6.61 -6.86 4.43
N LEU A 105 -5.60 -6.46 3.68
CA LEU A 105 -5.56 -6.57 2.22
C LEU A 105 -4.65 -7.70 1.73
N HIS A 106 -4.30 -8.66 2.61
CA HIS A 106 -3.35 -9.73 2.33
C HIS A 106 -3.67 -10.48 1.04
N ASP A 107 -4.90 -10.98 0.88
CA ASP A 107 -5.30 -11.74 -0.31
C ASP A 107 -5.17 -10.91 -1.59
N LEU A 108 -5.46 -9.61 -1.52
CA LEU A 108 -5.29 -8.72 -2.65
C LEU A 108 -3.81 -8.51 -2.98
N HIS A 109 -2.97 -8.33 -1.95
CA HIS A 109 -1.53 -8.20 -2.11
C HIS A 109 -0.93 -9.47 -2.77
N GLU A 110 -1.25 -10.66 -2.25
CA GLU A 110 -0.81 -11.94 -2.81
C GLU A 110 -1.15 -12.05 -4.31
N VAL A 111 -2.41 -11.78 -4.66
CA VAL A 111 -2.86 -11.88 -6.06
C VAL A 111 -2.17 -10.86 -6.96
N LEU A 112 -1.98 -9.62 -6.49
CA LEU A 112 -1.43 -8.54 -7.33
C LEU A 112 0.09 -8.58 -7.47
N PHE A 113 0.84 -9.05 -6.46
CA PHE A 113 2.29 -8.92 -6.43
C PHE A 113 3.04 -10.26 -6.55
N HIS A 114 2.48 -11.36 -6.05
CA HIS A 114 3.18 -12.65 -6.07
C HIS A 114 2.85 -13.54 -7.26
N HIS A 115 1.70 -13.34 -7.89
CA HIS A 115 1.28 -14.13 -9.07
C HIS A 115 1.53 -13.42 -10.42
N THR A 116 2.12 -12.23 -10.42
CA THR A 116 2.42 -11.49 -11.63
C THR A 116 3.92 -11.20 -11.74
N ARG A 117 4.52 -11.59 -12.89
CA ARG A 117 5.87 -11.15 -13.27
C ARG A 117 5.92 -9.67 -13.72
N THR A 118 4.82 -8.94 -13.53
CA THR A 118 4.60 -7.57 -14.03
C THR A 118 4.91 -6.48 -13.03
N ALA A 119 5.43 -6.79 -11.83
CA ALA A 119 5.95 -5.77 -10.94
C ALA A 119 7.17 -5.09 -11.60
N ARG A 120 6.92 -4.10 -12.45
CA ARG A 120 7.95 -3.14 -12.83
C ARG A 120 8.09 -2.18 -11.66
N PRO A 121 9.27 -2.11 -11.02
CA PRO A 121 9.58 -0.97 -10.18
C PRO A 121 9.40 0.27 -11.07
N GLY A 122 8.46 1.14 -10.71
CA GLY A 122 8.37 2.45 -11.34
C GLY A 122 9.67 3.22 -11.06
N PRO A 123 9.94 4.29 -11.82
CA PRO A 123 11.09 5.16 -11.56
C PRO A 123 10.97 5.91 -10.22
N GLU A 124 9.80 5.92 -9.62
CA GLU A 124 9.52 6.62 -8.36
C GLU A 124 9.44 5.65 -7.18
N PRO A 125 9.88 6.09 -5.98
CA PRO A 125 9.77 5.30 -4.76
C PRO A 125 8.30 4.98 -4.45
N ALA A 126 8.07 3.84 -3.78
CA ALA A 126 6.72 3.50 -3.33
C ALA A 126 6.17 4.62 -2.42
N PRO A 127 4.87 4.98 -2.53
CA PRO A 127 4.26 6.06 -1.74
C PRO A 127 4.49 5.93 -0.23
N ALA A 128 4.53 4.71 0.31
CA ALA A 128 4.83 4.47 1.73
C ALA A 128 6.27 4.88 2.11
N ILE A 129 7.25 4.72 1.21
CA ILE A 129 8.63 5.19 1.44
C ILE A 129 8.63 6.71 1.61
N LEU A 130 7.90 7.43 0.78
CA LEU A 130 7.80 8.89 0.85
C LEU A 130 7.17 9.36 2.17
N VAL A 131 6.16 8.64 2.67
CA VAL A 131 5.56 8.91 3.98
C VAL A 131 6.57 8.74 5.10
N ILE A 132 7.32 7.64 5.11
CA ILE A 132 8.35 7.37 6.13
C ILE A 132 9.46 8.43 6.04
N ALA A 133 9.98 8.72 4.85
CA ALA A 133 11.03 9.71 4.63
C ALA A 133 10.60 11.11 5.12
N SER A 134 9.38 11.52 4.79
CA SER A 134 8.83 12.81 5.23
C SER A 134 8.70 12.88 6.76
N LEU A 135 8.28 11.79 7.40
CA LEU A 135 8.15 11.73 8.87
C LEU A 135 9.52 11.83 9.55
N LEU A 136 10.52 11.09 9.04
CA LEU A 136 11.89 11.12 9.54
C LEU A 136 12.53 12.49 9.34
N ALA A 137 12.40 13.10 8.15
CA ALA A 137 12.92 14.42 7.85
C ALA A 137 12.30 15.50 8.75
N ALA A 138 10.98 15.47 8.96
CA ALA A 138 10.30 16.42 9.82
C ALA A 138 10.73 16.31 11.28
N GLY A 139 10.92 15.08 11.79
CA GLY A 139 11.41 14.85 13.15
C GLY A 139 12.86 15.28 13.35
N THR A 140 13.70 15.07 12.34
CA THR A 140 15.10 15.54 12.35
C THR A 140 15.17 17.07 12.30
N ALA A 141 14.37 17.71 11.46
CA ALA A 141 14.29 19.17 11.39
C ALA A 141 13.78 19.79 12.71
N ALA A 142 12.94 19.07 13.46
CA ALA A 142 12.47 19.47 14.78
C ALA A 142 13.51 19.21 15.90
N GLY A 143 14.66 18.59 15.60
CA GLY A 143 15.68 18.22 16.58
C GLY A 143 15.27 17.07 17.51
N ALA A 144 14.20 16.34 17.16
CA ALA A 144 13.67 15.24 17.96
C ALA A 144 14.17 13.86 17.49
N LEU A 145 14.63 13.75 16.27
CA LEU A 145 15.21 12.54 15.68
C LEU A 145 16.66 12.83 15.23
N ASP A 146 17.47 11.76 15.16
CA ASP A 146 18.85 11.81 14.67
C ASP A 146 18.98 10.90 13.45
N VAL A 147 18.61 11.42 12.27
CA VAL A 147 18.66 10.70 11.00
C VAL A 147 19.45 11.50 9.98
N SER A 148 20.63 11.02 9.64
CA SER A 148 21.52 11.70 8.67
C SER A 148 21.01 11.61 7.22
N ASP A 149 20.34 10.52 6.85
CA ASP A 149 19.76 10.27 5.52
C ASP A 149 18.34 9.69 5.65
N PRO A 150 17.32 10.55 5.75
CA PRO A 150 15.93 10.11 5.87
C PRO A 150 15.43 9.28 4.69
N GLU A 151 15.90 9.54 3.47
CA GLU A 151 15.43 8.83 2.27
C GLU A 151 15.94 7.39 2.25
N SER A 152 17.26 7.18 2.41
CA SER A 152 17.81 5.83 2.46
C SER A 152 17.33 5.06 3.69
N THR A 153 17.17 5.70 4.83
CA THR A 153 16.62 5.10 6.04
C THR A 153 15.18 4.63 5.81
N ALA A 154 14.36 5.44 5.15
CA ALA A 154 12.98 5.08 4.81
C ALA A 154 12.90 3.86 3.88
N VAL A 155 13.80 3.75 2.90
CA VAL A 155 13.89 2.56 2.02
C VAL A 155 14.16 1.29 2.83
N LEU A 156 15.13 1.33 3.75
CA LEU A 156 15.47 0.18 4.60
C LEU A 156 14.34 -0.17 5.58
N CYS A 157 13.74 0.84 6.19
CA CYS A 157 12.56 0.67 7.04
C CYS A 157 11.40 0.03 6.28
N TYR A 158 11.07 0.55 5.11
CA TYR A 158 10.00 0.00 4.27
C TYR A 158 10.29 -1.45 3.83
N ALA A 159 11.53 -1.74 3.43
CA ALA A 159 11.94 -3.10 3.08
C ALA A 159 11.73 -4.10 4.22
N SER A 160 11.93 -3.69 5.48
CA SER A 160 11.71 -4.54 6.65
C SER A 160 10.23 -4.90 6.85
N MET A 161 9.29 -4.07 6.39
CA MET A 161 7.85 -4.36 6.46
C MET A 161 7.44 -5.51 5.52
N HIS A 162 8.21 -5.78 4.45
CA HIS A 162 7.98 -6.91 3.54
C HIS A 162 8.42 -8.26 4.11
N ALA A 163 9.06 -8.29 5.29
CA ALA A 163 9.34 -9.54 6.00
C ALA A 163 8.06 -10.33 6.33
N PHE A 164 6.91 -9.67 6.36
CA PHE A 164 5.59 -10.29 6.48
C PHE A 164 5.29 -11.27 5.36
N ASP A 165 5.71 -10.99 4.12
CA ASP A 165 5.45 -11.85 2.97
C ASP A 165 6.21 -13.19 3.03
N HIS A 166 7.33 -13.23 3.74
CA HIS A 166 8.17 -14.44 3.80
C HIS A 166 7.74 -15.42 4.88
N ASP A 167 7.34 -14.94 6.06
CA ASP A 167 7.04 -15.79 7.22
C ASP A 167 5.56 -16.20 7.31
N PHE A 168 4.66 -15.46 6.67
CA PHE A 168 3.22 -15.64 6.82
C PHE A 168 2.53 -16.26 5.62
N ARG A 169 3.25 -16.90 4.69
CA ARG A 169 2.64 -17.69 3.60
C ARG A 169 1.74 -18.78 4.17
N GLY A 170 0.46 -18.41 4.40
CA GLY A 170 -0.62 -19.34 4.72
C GLY A 170 -1.04 -19.46 6.19
N ARG A 171 -0.56 -18.59 7.10
CA ARG A 171 -1.07 -18.55 8.47
C ARG A 171 -1.11 -17.11 9.01
N PRO A 172 -2.31 -16.53 9.23
CA PRO A 172 -2.45 -15.48 10.21
C PRO A 172 -2.16 -16.12 11.59
N GLY A 173 -0.96 -15.94 12.09
CA GLY A 173 -0.59 -16.46 13.40
C GLY A 173 -0.90 -15.46 14.51
N PRO A 174 -1.06 -15.92 15.77
CA PRO A 174 -1.22 -15.04 16.93
C PRO A 174 0.00 -14.15 17.23
N ASP A 175 1.05 -14.23 16.42
CA ASP A 175 2.34 -13.56 16.64
C ASP A 175 2.56 -12.29 15.81
N ASP A 176 1.55 -11.81 15.08
CA ASP A 176 1.60 -10.54 14.32
C ASP A 176 2.05 -9.36 15.21
N THR A 177 1.64 -9.36 16.49
CA THR A 177 2.06 -8.35 17.46
C THR A 177 3.56 -8.33 17.76
N ARG A 178 4.24 -9.47 17.69
CA ARG A 178 5.70 -9.51 17.92
C ARG A 178 6.47 -8.88 16.78
N LEU A 179 6.05 -9.16 15.53
CA LEU A 179 6.69 -8.58 14.36
C LEU A 179 6.43 -7.07 14.26
N VAL A 180 5.20 -6.63 14.53
CA VAL A 180 4.88 -5.20 14.61
C VAL A 180 5.75 -4.51 15.66
N ARG A 181 5.89 -5.05 16.87
CA ARG A 181 6.76 -4.50 17.91
C ARG A 181 8.24 -4.48 17.48
N ALA A 182 8.72 -5.53 16.82
CA ALA A 182 10.09 -5.58 16.32
C ALA A 182 10.33 -4.51 15.25
N ALA A 183 9.38 -4.30 14.34
CA ALA A 183 9.44 -3.24 13.35
C ALA A 183 9.39 -1.85 14.00
N GLN A 184 8.51 -1.62 14.97
CA GLN A 184 8.47 -0.37 15.73
C GLN A 184 9.82 -0.06 16.40
N GLN A 185 10.43 -1.06 17.05
CA GLN A 185 11.76 -0.90 17.67
C GLN A 185 12.83 -0.61 16.62
N LEU A 186 12.78 -1.28 15.46
CA LEU A 186 13.72 -1.03 14.36
C LEU A 186 13.61 0.42 13.87
N PHE A 187 12.39 0.91 13.63
CA PHE A 187 12.15 2.28 13.18
C PHE A 187 12.62 3.30 14.22
N ARG A 188 12.30 3.08 15.50
CA ARG A 188 12.76 3.97 16.57
C ARG A 188 14.28 4.04 16.62
N ARG A 189 14.99 2.90 16.61
CA ARG A 189 16.46 2.86 16.63
C ARG A 189 17.07 3.51 15.39
N ALA A 190 16.49 3.26 14.20
CA ALA A 190 16.91 3.91 12.97
C ALA A 190 16.72 5.43 13.00
N ALA A 191 15.80 5.92 13.84
CA ALA A 191 15.52 7.33 14.06
C ALA A 191 16.30 7.95 15.24
N GLY A 192 17.23 7.22 15.86
CA GLY A 192 18.00 7.67 17.02
C GLY A 192 17.24 7.66 18.35
N LEU A 193 16.07 6.97 18.39
CA LEU A 193 15.26 6.85 19.59
C LEU A 193 15.59 5.55 20.37
N PRO A 194 15.39 5.51 21.69
CA PRO A 194 15.62 4.33 22.54
C PRO A 194 14.66 3.17 22.24
#